data_5cd969ac5802e8d0390dc31e0b1747f8
#
_entry.id   5cd969ac5802e8d0390dc31e0b1747f8
#
_cell.length_a   1.000
_cell.length_b   1.000
_cell.length_c   1.000
_cell.angle_alpha   90.00
_cell.angle_beta   90.00
_cell.angle_gamma   90.00
#
_symmetry.space_group_name_H-M   'P 1'
#
loop_
_entity.id
_entity.type
_entity.pdbx_description
1 polymer ?
#
loop_
_entity_poly.entity_id
_entity_poly.type
_entity_poly.pdbx_seq_one_letter_code
_entity_poly.pdbx_strand_id
1 'polypeptide(L)'
;MSGTEDKLGFLFHDVARFRSIVFDDFMKAFDLTRAQWWTLANLYRHDGLTQRDLAERLEVGAVTVSGLIDLLEAQGWVERRDDPADRRVKRVWLTRRAEDNRPSMSKNATKINRTSTKGLSKDQIESLVGMLRVV
;
A
#
# COMPACT_ATOMS: atom_id res chain seq x y z
N MET A 1 33.75 14.81 5.25
CA MET A 1 33.42 14.78 3.81
C MET A 1 31.91 14.69 3.65
N SER A 2 31.28 15.75 3.31
CA SER A 2 29.88 15.66 2.95
C SER A 2 29.77 15.44 1.43
N GLY A 3 29.95 14.22 1.02
CA GLY A 3 29.76 13.85 -0.37
C GLY A 3 28.28 13.87 -0.76
N THR A 4 28.01 13.82 -2.05
CA THR A 4 26.64 13.68 -2.57
C THR A 4 25.97 12.42 -1.97
N GLU A 5 26.74 11.37 -1.76
CA GLU A 5 26.25 10.10 -1.18
C GLU A 5 25.74 10.27 0.27
N ASP A 6 26.43 11.08 1.09
CA ASP A 6 26.00 11.32 2.47
C ASP A 6 24.63 11.96 2.57
N LYS A 7 24.25 12.72 1.53
CA LYS A 7 22.93 13.38 1.46
C LYS A 7 21.82 12.44 1.06
N LEU A 8 22.14 11.34 0.38
CA LEU A 8 21.12 10.42 -0.11
C LEU A 8 20.30 9.78 1.02
N GLY A 9 20.95 9.38 2.09
CA GLY A 9 20.26 8.79 3.24
C GLY A 9 19.20 9.73 3.84
N PHE A 10 19.57 10.98 4.03
CA PHE A 10 18.64 12.02 4.50
C PHE A 10 17.53 12.30 3.50
N LEU A 11 17.84 12.37 2.21
CA LEU A 11 16.85 12.63 1.17
C LEU A 11 15.85 11.48 1.04
N PHE A 12 16.29 10.23 1.06
CA PHE A 12 15.40 9.08 1.06
C PHE A 12 14.47 9.09 2.26
N HIS A 13 15.02 9.37 3.44
CA HIS A 13 14.23 9.46 4.68
C HIS A 13 13.19 10.59 4.61
N ASP A 14 13.61 11.77 4.19
CA ASP A 14 12.74 12.95 4.09
C ASP A 14 11.62 12.72 3.06
N VAL A 15 11.96 12.17 1.89
CA VAL A 15 10.98 11.86 0.85
C VAL A 15 9.96 10.87 1.36
N ALA A 16 10.40 9.78 2.02
CA ALA A 16 9.50 8.79 2.58
C ALA A 16 8.57 9.41 3.63
N ARG A 17 9.09 10.26 4.50
CA ARG A 17 8.33 10.95 5.54
C ARG A 17 7.29 11.91 4.95
N PHE A 18 7.68 12.74 3.99
CA PHE A 18 6.77 13.68 3.34
C PHE A 18 5.68 12.96 2.55
N ARG A 19 6.03 11.89 1.83
CA ARG A 19 5.04 11.06 1.13
C ARG A 19 4.03 10.45 2.10
N SER A 20 4.48 10.02 3.28
CA SER A 20 3.59 9.48 4.31
C SER A 20 2.57 10.51 4.79
N ILE A 21 2.99 11.76 4.97
CA ILE A 21 2.10 12.87 5.37
C ILE A 21 1.04 13.11 4.29
N VAL A 22 1.47 13.20 3.03
CA VAL A 22 0.56 13.40 1.89
C VAL A 22 -0.40 12.22 1.75
N PHE A 23 0.12 11.01 1.88
CA PHE A 23 -0.68 9.78 1.82
C PHE A 23 -1.78 9.76 2.89
N ASP A 24 -1.42 10.02 4.13
CA ASP A 24 -2.37 10.01 5.25
C ASP A 24 -3.49 11.03 5.03
N ASP A 25 -3.18 12.19 4.49
CA ASP A 25 -4.15 13.23 4.17
C ASP A 25 -5.14 12.77 3.09
N PHE A 26 -4.66 12.22 1.99
CA PHE A 26 -5.51 11.71 0.92
C PHE A 26 -6.36 10.50 1.31
N MET A 27 -5.88 9.68 2.25
CA MET A 27 -6.58 8.46 2.68
C MET A 27 -7.65 8.71 3.76
N LYS A 28 -7.70 9.89 4.36
CA LYS A 28 -8.75 10.28 5.33
C LYS A 28 -10.15 10.09 4.77
N ALA A 29 -10.35 10.33 3.48
CA ALA A 29 -11.65 10.18 2.82
C ALA A 29 -12.20 8.75 2.90
N PHE A 30 -11.34 7.75 3.08
CA PHE A 30 -11.70 6.33 3.17
C PHE A 30 -11.61 5.79 4.61
N ASP A 31 -11.18 6.61 5.55
CA ASP A 31 -10.93 6.19 6.94
C ASP A 31 -9.95 5.00 7.00
N LEU A 32 -8.89 5.07 6.20
CA LEU A 32 -7.87 4.03 6.10
C LEU A 32 -6.52 4.52 6.60
N THR A 33 -5.83 3.68 7.36
CA THR A 33 -4.41 3.84 7.66
C THR A 33 -3.56 3.36 6.49
N ARG A 34 -2.26 3.72 6.49
CA ARG A 34 -1.31 3.23 5.47
C ARG A 34 -1.24 1.71 5.43
N ALA A 35 -1.19 1.05 6.58
CA ALA A 35 -1.14 -0.40 6.65
C ALA A 35 -2.40 -1.06 6.07
N GLN A 36 -3.56 -0.50 6.35
CA GLN A 36 -4.83 -0.96 5.78
C GLN A 36 -4.88 -0.75 4.27
N TRP A 37 -4.43 0.40 3.79
CA TRP A 37 -4.33 0.67 2.35
C TRP A 37 -3.42 -0.32 1.64
N TRP A 38 -2.22 -0.57 2.17
CA TRP A 38 -1.29 -1.51 1.55
C TRP A 38 -1.84 -2.93 1.53
N THR A 39 -2.61 -3.31 2.54
CA THR A 39 -3.32 -4.59 2.54
C THR A 39 -4.32 -4.67 1.39
N LEU A 40 -5.17 -3.64 1.24
CA LEU A 40 -6.12 -3.56 0.13
C LEU A 40 -5.42 -3.50 -1.23
N ALA A 41 -4.35 -2.73 -1.35
CA ALA A 41 -3.60 -2.59 -2.60
C ALA A 41 -3.03 -3.95 -3.07
N ASN A 42 -2.54 -4.77 -2.14
CA ASN A 42 -2.10 -6.12 -2.47
C ASN A 42 -3.26 -7.00 -2.96
N LEU A 43 -4.43 -6.89 -2.34
CA LEU A 43 -5.62 -7.63 -2.74
C LEU A 43 -6.18 -7.14 -4.08
N TYR A 44 -6.11 -5.85 -4.37
CA TYR A 44 -6.50 -5.33 -5.69
C TYR A 44 -5.62 -5.88 -6.81
N ARG A 45 -4.37 -6.20 -6.50
CA ARG A 45 -3.45 -6.86 -7.45
C ARG A 45 -3.69 -8.36 -7.53
N HIS A 46 -3.97 -9.00 -6.40
CA HIS A 46 -4.14 -10.45 -6.26
C HIS A 46 -5.23 -10.74 -5.23
N ASP A 47 -6.47 -10.75 -5.66
CA ASP A 47 -7.59 -11.07 -4.78
C ASP A 47 -7.51 -12.53 -4.30
N GLY A 48 -7.99 -12.79 -3.10
CA GLY A 48 -8.00 -14.14 -2.53
C GLY A 48 -6.65 -14.63 -2.01
N LEU A 49 -5.70 -13.73 -1.71
CA LEU A 49 -4.45 -14.09 -1.04
C LEU A 49 -4.71 -14.72 0.32
N THR A 50 -3.87 -15.66 0.72
CA THR A 50 -3.88 -16.18 2.08
C THR A 50 -3.40 -15.13 3.06
N GLN A 51 -3.79 -15.24 4.34
CA GLN A 51 -3.27 -14.35 5.39
C GLN A 51 -1.75 -14.45 5.49
N ARG A 52 -1.19 -15.63 5.28
CA ARG A 52 0.25 -15.86 5.26
C ARG A 52 0.93 -15.08 4.12
N ASP A 53 0.37 -15.15 2.91
CA ASP A 53 0.91 -14.42 1.75
C ASP A 53 0.86 -12.91 1.98
N LEU A 54 -0.23 -12.40 2.56
CA LEU A 54 -0.35 -10.99 2.93
C LEU A 54 0.70 -10.58 3.95
N ALA A 55 0.92 -11.40 4.99
CA ALA A 55 1.95 -11.13 6.00
C ALA A 55 3.34 -11.04 5.38
N GLU A 56 3.68 -11.96 4.47
CA GLU A 56 4.95 -11.95 3.75
C GLU A 56 5.10 -10.72 2.87
N ARG A 57 4.08 -10.35 2.11
CA ARG A 57 4.10 -9.17 1.23
C ARG A 57 4.19 -7.86 1.99
N LEU A 58 3.53 -7.77 3.13
CA LEU A 58 3.55 -6.59 3.99
C LEU A 58 4.76 -6.56 4.94
N GLU A 59 5.54 -7.64 4.97
CA GLU A 59 6.69 -7.80 5.87
C GLU A 59 6.32 -7.60 7.34
N VAL A 60 5.20 -8.18 7.75
CA VAL A 60 4.68 -8.13 9.12
C VAL A 60 4.41 -9.55 9.65
N GLY A 61 4.28 -9.67 10.97
CA GLY A 61 3.95 -10.94 11.61
C GLY A 61 2.49 -11.35 11.41
N ALA A 62 2.21 -12.63 11.65
CA ALA A 62 0.89 -13.21 11.51
C ALA A 62 -0.17 -12.52 12.39
N VAL A 63 0.19 -12.14 13.62
CA VAL A 63 -0.71 -11.42 14.54
C VAL A 63 -1.06 -10.05 14.01
N THR A 64 -0.07 -9.33 13.48
CA THR A 64 -0.27 -7.99 12.91
C THR A 64 -1.18 -8.03 11.70
N VAL A 65 -0.96 -8.96 10.76
CA VAL A 65 -1.82 -9.07 9.58
C VAL A 65 -3.24 -9.49 9.95
N SER A 66 -3.40 -10.39 10.92
CA SER A 66 -4.71 -10.79 11.41
C SER A 66 -5.50 -9.60 11.98
N GLY A 67 -4.83 -8.75 12.76
CA GLY A 67 -5.43 -7.50 13.28
C GLY A 67 -5.83 -6.51 12.19
N LEU A 68 -4.99 -6.35 11.16
CA LEU A 68 -5.32 -5.50 10.00
C LEU A 68 -6.55 -6.02 9.25
N ILE A 69 -6.64 -7.33 9.06
CA ILE A 69 -7.77 -7.95 8.38
C ILE A 69 -9.03 -7.86 9.22
N ASP A 70 -8.93 -8.02 10.54
CA ASP A 70 -10.07 -7.84 11.46
C ASP A 70 -10.69 -6.45 11.30
N LEU A 71 -9.87 -5.40 11.27
CA LEU A 71 -10.32 -4.03 11.09
C LEU A 71 -10.96 -3.82 9.70
N LEU A 72 -10.32 -4.32 8.65
CA LEU A 72 -10.83 -4.19 7.29
C LEU A 72 -12.13 -4.97 7.09
N GLU A 73 -12.26 -6.12 7.73
CA GLU A 73 -13.48 -6.92 7.70
C GLU A 73 -14.62 -6.21 8.44
N ALA A 74 -14.33 -5.66 9.63
CA ALA A 74 -15.30 -4.88 10.40
C ALA A 74 -15.79 -3.65 9.64
N GLN A 75 -14.93 -3.02 8.84
CA GLN A 75 -15.27 -1.87 8.00
C GLN A 75 -15.94 -2.28 6.66
N GLY A 76 -16.04 -3.57 6.38
CA GLY A 76 -16.70 -4.08 5.18
C GLY A 76 -15.85 -4.04 3.91
N TRP A 77 -14.53 -3.89 4.01
CA TRP A 77 -13.63 -3.88 2.85
C TRP A 77 -13.25 -5.26 2.37
N VAL A 78 -13.13 -6.21 3.28
CA VAL A 78 -12.71 -7.59 2.97
C VAL A 78 -13.58 -8.59 3.71
N GLU A 79 -13.52 -9.84 3.27
CA GLU A 79 -14.08 -10.98 3.97
C GLU A 79 -13.09 -12.15 3.96
N ARG A 80 -13.04 -12.89 5.08
CA ARG A 80 -12.29 -14.13 5.17
C ARG A 80 -13.14 -15.28 4.67
N ARG A 81 -12.51 -16.19 3.93
CA ARG A 81 -13.11 -17.46 3.54
C ARG A 81 -12.10 -18.57 3.77
N ASP A 82 -12.61 -19.76 4.12
CA ASP A 82 -11.78 -20.95 4.19
C ASP A 82 -11.26 -21.32 2.80
N ASP A 83 -10.00 -21.75 2.73
CA ASP A 83 -9.49 -22.35 1.50
C ASP A 83 -10.25 -23.65 1.21
N PRO A 84 -10.75 -23.88 -0.03
CA PRO A 84 -11.49 -25.08 -0.36
C PRO A 84 -10.69 -26.37 -0.18
N ALA A 85 -9.36 -26.31 -0.33
CA ALA A 85 -8.48 -27.46 -0.21
C ALA A 85 -8.00 -27.72 1.22
N ASP A 86 -7.94 -26.67 2.07
CA ASP A 86 -7.46 -26.78 3.45
C ASP A 86 -8.14 -25.72 4.33
N ARG A 87 -9.11 -26.14 5.14
CA ARG A 87 -9.88 -25.25 6.05
C ARG A 87 -9.05 -24.56 7.12
N ARG A 88 -7.83 -25.02 7.37
CA ARG A 88 -6.90 -24.35 8.29
C ARG A 88 -6.33 -23.07 7.69
N VAL A 89 -6.42 -22.91 6.38
CA VAL A 89 -5.92 -21.77 5.63
C VAL A 89 -7.07 -20.80 5.39
N LYS A 90 -6.87 -19.53 5.77
CA LYS A 90 -7.82 -18.45 5.51
C LYS A 90 -7.35 -17.65 4.32
N ARG A 91 -8.26 -17.40 3.39
CA ARG A 91 -8.07 -16.47 2.25
C ARG A 91 -8.86 -15.21 2.50
N VAL A 92 -8.34 -14.12 1.99
CA VAL A 92 -8.92 -12.78 2.15
C VAL A 92 -9.39 -12.29 0.79
N TRP A 93 -10.65 -11.94 0.71
CA TRP A 93 -11.31 -11.52 -0.53
C TRP A 93 -11.83 -10.10 -0.40
N LEU A 94 -11.73 -9.33 -1.46
CA LEU A 94 -12.34 -8.00 -1.57
C LEU A 94 -13.86 -8.14 -1.58
N THR A 95 -14.53 -7.23 -0.88
CA THR A 95 -16.00 -7.12 -0.93
C THR A 95 -16.42 -6.23 -2.09
N ARG A 96 -17.72 -6.21 -2.37
CA ARG A 96 -18.30 -5.27 -3.33
C ARG A 96 -17.98 -3.81 -2.97
N ARG A 97 -17.99 -3.46 -1.69
CA ARG A 97 -17.59 -2.12 -1.24
C ARG A 97 -16.19 -1.76 -1.71
N ALA A 98 -15.25 -2.69 -1.56
CA ALA A 98 -13.88 -2.49 -2.01
C ALA A 98 -13.81 -2.31 -3.54
N GLU A 99 -14.52 -3.12 -4.30
CA GLU A 99 -14.56 -3.01 -5.77
C GLU A 99 -15.21 -1.71 -6.23
N ASP A 100 -16.31 -1.29 -5.60
CA ASP A 100 -17.00 -0.04 -5.94
C ASP A 100 -16.12 1.20 -5.67
N ASN A 101 -15.26 1.14 -4.67
CA ASN A 101 -14.34 2.23 -4.31
C ASN A 101 -12.99 2.18 -5.04
N ARG A 102 -12.70 1.12 -5.77
CA ARG A 102 -11.42 0.92 -6.46
C ARG A 102 -11.04 2.09 -7.38
N PRO A 103 -11.94 2.63 -8.23
CA PRO A 103 -11.59 3.78 -9.07
C PRO A 103 -11.18 5.01 -8.27
N SER A 104 -11.89 5.32 -7.18
CA SER A 104 -11.59 6.47 -6.32
C SER A 104 -10.26 6.30 -5.59
N MET A 105 -9.95 5.10 -5.11
CA MET A 105 -8.68 4.79 -4.47
C MET A 105 -7.52 4.88 -5.44
N SER A 106 -7.68 4.36 -6.66
CA SER A 106 -6.69 4.46 -7.72
C SER A 106 -6.41 5.91 -8.10
N LYS A 107 -7.45 6.74 -8.20
CA LYS A 107 -7.35 8.17 -8.45
C LYS A 107 -6.57 8.89 -7.35
N ASN A 108 -6.83 8.56 -6.08
CA ASN A 108 -6.10 9.12 -4.95
C ASN A 108 -4.63 8.71 -4.97
N ALA A 109 -4.32 7.46 -5.26
CA ALA A 109 -2.94 6.99 -5.40
C ALA A 109 -2.19 7.77 -6.50
N THR A 110 -2.83 8.01 -7.62
CA THR A 110 -2.27 8.85 -8.70
C THR A 110 -2.01 10.28 -8.22
N LYS A 111 -2.92 10.88 -7.48
CA LYS A 111 -2.75 12.23 -6.92
C LYS A 111 -1.57 12.31 -5.96
N ILE A 112 -1.39 11.31 -5.11
CA ILE A 112 -0.25 11.23 -4.19
C ILE A 112 1.07 11.23 -4.98
N ASN A 113 1.16 10.43 -6.03
CA ASN A 113 2.34 10.35 -6.87
C ASN A 113 2.61 11.67 -7.60
N ARG A 114 1.60 12.30 -8.17
CA ARG A 114 1.72 13.62 -8.83
C ARG A 114 2.15 14.70 -7.86
N THR A 115 1.57 14.76 -6.69
CA THR A 115 1.94 15.73 -5.65
C THR A 115 3.39 15.52 -5.23
N SER A 116 3.82 14.28 -5.07
CA SER A 116 5.18 13.92 -4.66
C SER A 116 6.24 14.29 -5.70
N THR A 117 5.87 14.32 -6.98
CA THR A 117 6.79 14.56 -8.10
C THR A 117 6.52 15.87 -8.86
N LYS A 118 5.77 16.79 -8.27
CA LYS A 118 5.31 18.02 -8.91
C LYS A 118 6.43 18.88 -9.48
N GLY A 119 7.62 18.86 -8.88
CA GLY A 119 8.79 19.61 -9.32
C GLY A 119 9.60 18.95 -10.44
N LEU A 120 9.19 17.78 -10.93
CA LEU A 120 9.92 17.01 -11.93
C LEU A 120 9.18 17.00 -13.27
N SER A 121 9.95 17.03 -14.36
CA SER A 121 9.41 16.79 -15.70
C SER A 121 9.08 15.30 -15.89
N LYS A 122 8.32 15.00 -16.95
CA LYS A 122 7.99 13.60 -17.31
C LYS A 122 9.25 12.76 -17.52
N ASP A 123 10.23 13.30 -18.26
CA ASP A 123 11.49 12.61 -18.54
C ASP A 123 12.30 12.38 -17.26
N GLN A 124 12.31 13.34 -16.35
CA GLN A 124 12.95 13.20 -15.05
C GLN A 124 12.29 12.13 -14.19
N ILE A 125 10.96 12.03 -14.22
CA ILE A 125 10.22 10.97 -13.50
C ILE A 125 10.57 9.61 -14.06
N GLU A 126 10.60 9.44 -15.38
CA GLU A 126 10.99 8.18 -16.02
C GLU A 126 12.41 7.76 -15.65
N SER A 127 13.35 8.72 -15.66
CA SER A 127 14.73 8.47 -15.22
C SER A 127 14.81 8.07 -13.75
N LEU A 128 14.04 8.74 -12.89
CA LEU A 128 13.98 8.43 -11.46
C LEU A 128 13.44 7.01 -11.21
N VAL A 129 12.38 6.63 -11.91
CA VAL A 129 11.83 5.26 -11.83
C VAL A 129 12.88 4.23 -12.20
N GLY A 130 13.61 4.48 -13.29
CA GLY A 130 14.70 3.59 -13.73
C GLY A 130 15.80 3.45 -12.68
N MET A 131 16.22 4.56 -12.08
CA MET A 131 17.26 4.58 -11.05
C MET A 131 16.81 3.88 -9.76
N LEU A 132 15.58 4.14 -9.31
CA LEU A 132 15.04 3.52 -8.09
C LEU A 132 14.84 2.01 -8.21
N ARG A 133 14.65 1.49 -9.41
CA ARG A 133 14.57 0.04 -9.63
C ARG A 133 15.89 -0.70 -9.46
N VAL A 134 17.00 0.02 -9.52
CA VAL A 134 18.34 -0.53 -9.33
C VAL A 134 18.73 -0.57 -7.85
N VAL A 135 18.22 0.36 -7.07
CA VAL A 135 18.45 0.45 -5.62
C VAL A 135 17.72 -0.67 -4.89
#